data_0fec3e70dcd157064235514a75d5d910
#
_entry.id   0fec3e70dcd157064235514a75d5d910
#
_cell.length_a   1.000
_cell.length_b   1.000
_cell.length_c   1.000
_cell.angle_alpha   90.00
_cell.angle_beta   90.00
_cell.angle_gamma   90.00
#
_symmetry.space_group_name_H-M   'P 1'
#
loop_
_entity.id
_entity.type
_entity.pdbx_description
1 polymer ?
#
loop_
_entity_poly.entity_id
_entity_poly.type
_entity_poly.pdbx_seq_one_letter_code
_entity_poly.pdbx_strand_id
1 'polypeptide(L)'
;MRIQNIFFAVLNPVMRTLLKSRFHRLASRDITILSYRGRKTNRWYETPLSYVYRGQNILLLSSYNTRWWQNFTDEPYPVELLIKRKTLRGMATLHSGQSEFLSSNVAFFLKQLPRDASIYSVKMDSAGDPTENTMKDIGDRVILVVVELDAQNNN
;
A
#
# COMPACT_ATOMS: atom_id res chain seq x y z
N MET A 1 -20.10 1.08 -12.11
CA MET A 1 -18.66 0.78 -11.89
C MET A 1 -17.89 2.09 -11.84
N ARG A 2 -17.11 2.32 -10.80
CA ARG A 2 -16.34 3.57 -10.71
C ARG A 2 -15.17 3.52 -11.70
N ILE A 3 -14.80 4.67 -12.27
CA ILE A 3 -13.70 4.81 -13.24
C ILE A 3 -12.39 4.22 -12.69
N GLN A 4 -12.14 4.37 -11.37
CA GLN A 4 -10.97 3.80 -10.71
C GLN A 4 -10.91 2.26 -10.79
N ASN A 5 -12.05 1.58 -10.68
CA ASN A 5 -12.09 0.12 -10.78
C ASN A 5 -11.75 -0.37 -12.19
N ILE A 6 -12.19 0.39 -13.21
CA ILE A 6 -11.85 0.12 -14.60
C ILE A 6 -10.35 0.33 -14.83
N PHE A 7 -9.80 1.42 -14.29
CA PHE A 7 -8.39 1.73 -14.39
C PHE A 7 -7.52 0.60 -13.82
N PHE A 8 -7.82 0.14 -12.61
CA PHE A 8 -7.08 -0.96 -12.00
C PHE A 8 -7.27 -2.28 -12.75
N ALA A 9 -8.47 -2.57 -13.23
CA ALA A 9 -8.73 -3.79 -14.01
C ALA A 9 -7.94 -3.82 -15.31
N VAL A 10 -7.75 -2.66 -15.96
CA VAL A 10 -6.96 -2.55 -17.20
C VAL A 10 -5.47 -2.57 -16.94
N LEU A 11 -5.01 -1.90 -15.86
CA LEU A 11 -3.58 -1.78 -15.57
C LEU A 11 -2.97 -3.04 -14.94
N ASN A 12 -3.75 -3.81 -14.18
CA ASN A 12 -3.22 -4.98 -13.48
C ASN A 12 -2.47 -5.97 -14.39
N PRO A 13 -2.98 -6.37 -15.57
CA PRO A 13 -2.25 -7.28 -16.45
C PRO A 13 -0.93 -6.69 -16.93
N VAL A 14 -0.92 -5.39 -17.27
CA VAL A 14 0.30 -4.69 -17.75
C VAL A 14 1.32 -4.60 -16.63
N MET A 15 0.92 -4.15 -15.44
CA MET A 15 1.81 -4.04 -14.29
C MET A 15 2.37 -5.39 -13.86
N ARG A 16 1.53 -6.42 -13.87
CA ARG A 16 1.95 -7.79 -13.55
C ARG A 16 3.01 -8.29 -14.54
N THR A 17 2.81 -8.04 -15.84
CA THR A 17 3.77 -8.41 -16.88
C THR A 17 5.09 -7.66 -16.70
N LEU A 18 5.04 -6.35 -16.45
CA LEU A 18 6.24 -5.54 -16.19
C LEU A 18 7.00 -6.02 -14.97
N LEU A 19 6.30 -6.30 -13.87
CA LEU A 19 6.91 -6.75 -12.63
C LEU A 19 7.51 -8.16 -12.72
N LYS A 20 7.05 -8.99 -13.66
CA LYS A 20 7.59 -10.32 -13.93
C LYS A 20 8.69 -10.34 -15.00
N SER A 21 8.87 -9.24 -15.74
CA SER A 21 9.84 -9.12 -16.82
C SER A 21 11.19 -8.62 -16.32
N ARG A 22 12.15 -8.53 -17.25
CA ARG A 22 13.47 -7.94 -16.97
C ARG A 22 13.42 -6.45 -16.60
N PHE A 23 12.31 -5.78 -16.84
CA PHE A 23 12.10 -4.37 -16.46
C PHE A 23 11.58 -4.21 -15.04
N HIS A 24 11.49 -5.29 -14.25
CA HIS A 24 10.96 -5.30 -12.90
C HIS A 24 11.67 -4.30 -11.95
N ARG A 25 12.95 -4.03 -12.17
CA ARG A 25 13.71 -3.07 -11.34
C ARG A 25 13.13 -1.67 -11.39
N LEU A 26 12.65 -1.24 -12.56
CA LEU A 26 12.03 0.08 -12.74
C LEU A 26 10.59 0.09 -12.22
N ALA A 27 9.84 -0.98 -12.50
CA ALA A 27 8.43 -1.06 -12.13
C ALA A 27 8.23 -1.40 -10.66
N SER A 28 9.08 -2.23 -10.04
CA SER A 28 8.89 -2.74 -8.68
C SER A 28 9.69 -2.00 -7.60
N ARG A 29 10.46 -0.99 -7.95
CA ARG A 29 11.24 -0.23 -6.97
C ARG A 29 10.36 0.27 -5.82
N ASP A 30 9.20 0.83 -6.15
CA ASP A 30 8.28 1.43 -5.20
C ASP A 30 6.84 0.91 -5.39
N ILE A 31 6.63 -0.08 -6.25
CA ILE A 31 5.31 -0.62 -6.58
C ILE A 31 5.32 -2.14 -6.38
N THR A 32 4.30 -2.62 -5.69
CA THR A 32 4.02 -4.04 -5.50
C THR A 32 2.68 -4.38 -6.14
N ILE A 33 2.45 -5.67 -6.38
CA ILE A 33 1.10 -6.20 -6.59
C ILE A 33 0.68 -6.91 -5.31
N LEU A 34 -0.35 -6.37 -4.66
CA LEU A 34 -0.98 -6.99 -3.52
C LEU A 34 -2.03 -7.98 -4.01
N SER A 35 -1.87 -9.25 -3.64
CA SER A 35 -2.82 -10.32 -3.97
C SER A 35 -3.50 -10.81 -2.70
N TYR A 36 -4.82 -10.91 -2.74
CA TYR A 36 -5.63 -11.31 -1.59
C TYR A 36 -6.94 -11.94 -2.03
N ARG A 37 -7.53 -12.75 -1.18
CA ARG A 37 -8.88 -13.25 -1.39
C ARG A 37 -9.89 -12.21 -0.92
N GLY A 38 -10.86 -11.90 -1.78
CA GLY A 38 -11.96 -11.03 -1.41
C GLY A 38 -12.77 -11.64 -0.27
N ARG A 39 -13.03 -10.84 0.76
CA ARG A 39 -13.74 -11.30 1.96
C ARG A 39 -15.17 -11.74 1.65
N LYS A 40 -15.83 -11.05 0.72
CA LYS A 40 -17.23 -11.36 0.32
C LYS A 40 -17.32 -12.39 -0.79
N THR A 41 -16.43 -12.32 -1.78
CA THR A 41 -16.51 -13.13 -3.00
C THR A 41 -15.67 -14.38 -2.95
N ASN A 42 -14.68 -14.45 -2.04
CA ASN A 42 -13.69 -15.52 -1.95
C ASN A 42 -12.85 -15.68 -3.24
N ARG A 43 -12.85 -14.69 -4.11
CA ARG A 43 -12.04 -14.66 -5.33
C ARG A 43 -10.70 -13.99 -5.05
N TRP A 44 -9.69 -14.35 -5.81
CA TRP A 44 -8.41 -13.66 -5.78
C TRP A 44 -8.49 -12.33 -6.51
N TYR A 45 -7.99 -11.29 -5.87
CA TYR A 45 -7.83 -9.96 -6.45
C TYR A 45 -6.37 -9.56 -6.42
N GLU A 46 -5.97 -8.75 -7.40
CA GLU A 46 -4.63 -8.19 -7.49
C GLU A 46 -4.75 -6.67 -7.64
N THR A 47 -3.99 -5.92 -6.85
CA THR A 47 -4.01 -4.46 -6.87
C THR A 47 -2.58 -3.93 -6.87
N PRO A 48 -2.19 -3.10 -7.86
CA PRO A 48 -0.88 -2.44 -7.83
C PRO A 48 -0.90 -1.28 -6.84
N LEU A 49 0.09 -1.20 -5.98
CA LEU A 49 0.18 -0.21 -4.91
C LEU A 49 1.63 0.23 -4.72
N SER A 50 1.83 1.50 -4.37
CA SER A 50 3.09 1.95 -3.80
C SER A 50 3.28 1.30 -2.43
N TYR A 51 4.53 0.98 -2.10
CA TYR A 51 4.86 0.35 -0.83
C TYR A 51 6.16 0.91 -0.26
N VAL A 52 6.29 0.80 1.06
CA VAL A 52 7.50 1.19 1.79
C VAL A 52 7.80 0.11 2.83
N TYR A 53 9.07 -0.28 2.92
CA TYR A 53 9.53 -1.12 4.02
C TYR A 53 9.72 -0.28 5.29
N ARG A 54 9.24 -0.80 6.41
CA ARG A 54 9.60 -0.30 7.75
C ARG A 54 9.94 -1.49 8.64
N GLY A 55 11.24 -1.77 8.76
CA GLY A 55 11.69 -3.01 9.40
C GLY A 55 11.23 -4.22 8.60
N GLN A 56 10.55 -5.15 9.23
CA GLN A 56 9.98 -6.35 8.59
C GLN A 56 8.55 -6.13 8.08
N ASN A 57 8.04 -4.91 8.20
CA ASN A 57 6.70 -4.59 7.76
C ASN A 57 6.72 -3.89 6.41
N ILE A 58 5.66 -4.11 5.65
CA ILE A 58 5.35 -3.33 4.45
C ILE A 58 4.20 -2.39 4.79
N LEU A 59 4.37 -1.12 4.48
CA LEU A 59 3.33 -0.10 4.62
C LEU A 59 2.67 0.15 3.27
N LEU A 60 1.34 0.15 3.26
CA LEU A 60 0.50 0.47 2.11
C LEU A 60 -0.48 1.56 2.52
N LEU A 61 -0.65 2.55 1.66
CA LEU A 61 -1.60 3.64 1.92
C LEU A 61 -2.73 3.63 0.89
N SER A 62 -3.86 4.13 1.30
CA SER A 62 -4.99 4.38 0.41
C SER A 62 -5.80 5.58 0.88
N SER A 63 -6.50 6.20 -0.05
CA SER A 63 -7.58 7.12 0.29
C SER A 63 -8.88 6.33 0.51
N TYR A 64 -9.85 6.96 1.19
CA TYR A 64 -11.12 6.31 1.51
C TYR A 64 -11.98 5.97 0.29
N ASN A 65 -11.71 6.57 -0.86
CA ASN A 65 -12.49 6.38 -2.08
C ASN A 65 -12.11 5.13 -2.89
N THR A 66 -11.11 4.37 -2.47
CA THR A 66 -10.79 3.07 -3.07
C THR A 66 -11.52 1.96 -2.32
N ARG A 67 -11.52 0.74 -2.87
CA ARG A 67 -12.27 -0.38 -2.29
C ARG A 67 -11.41 -1.53 -1.77
N TRP A 68 -10.17 -1.64 -2.24
CA TRP A 68 -9.34 -2.81 -1.93
C TRP A 68 -9.13 -2.99 -0.41
N TRP A 69 -8.94 -1.90 0.33
CA TRP A 69 -8.67 -1.92 1.76
C TRP A 69 -9.88 -2.42 2.59
N GLN A 70 -11.09 -2.38 2.02
CA GLN A 70 -12.31 -2.84 2.71
C GLN A 70 -12.33 -4.35 2.96
N ASN A 71 -11.42 -5.10 2.34
CA ASN A 71 -11.26 -6.53 2.61
C ASN A 71 -10.47 -6.80 3.89
N PHE A 72 -9.90 -5.79 4.52
CA PHE A 72 -9.06 -5.92 5.71
C PHE A 72 -9.73 -5.29 6.92
N THR A 73 -9.36 -5.80 8.11
CA THR A 73 -9.79 -5.29 9.41
C THR A 73 -8.56 -5.18 10.32
N ASP A 74 -8.79 -4.90 11.60
CA ASP A 74 -7.74 -4.91 12.62
C ASP A 74 -7.25 -6.33 12.95
N GLU A 75 -7.94 -7.37 12.46
CA GLU A 75 -7.46 -8.75 12.56
C GLU A 75 -6.55 -9.11 11.39
N PRO A 76 -5.42 -9.80 11.64
CA PRO A 76 -4.51 -10.21 10.58
C PRO A 76 -5.19 -11.05 9.50
N TYR A 77 -4.89 -10.74 8.24
CA TYR A 77 -5.49 -11.40 7.07
C TYR A 77 -4.39 -11.77 6.07
N PRO A 78 -4.35 -13.03 5.59
CA PRO A 78 -3.26 -13.48 4.72
C PRO A 78 -3.26 -12.77 3.37
N VAL A 79 -2.08 -12.32 2.95
CA VAL A 79 -1.87 -11.68 1.65
C VAL A 79 -0.56 -12.13 1.03
N GLU A 80 -0.41 -11.85 -0.25
CA GLU A 80 0.83 -12.00 -0.99
C GLU A 80 1.21 -10.67 -1.63
N LEU A 81 2.50 -10.38 -1.68
CA LEU A 81 3.07 -9.19 -2.31
C LEU A 81 4.12 -9.62 -3.33
N LEU A 82 3.98 -9.15 -4.56
CA LEU A 82 4.99 -9.35 -5.58
C LEU A 82 5.96 -8.16 -5.56
N ILE A 83 7.18 -8.40 -5.07
CA ILE A 83 8.22 -7.38 -4.94
C ILE A 83 9.51 -7.94 -5.57
N LYS A 84 10.08 -7.19 -6.53
CA LYS A 84 11.33 -7.56 -7.20
C LYS A 84 11.32 -9.02 -7.70
N ARG A 85 10.23 -9.43 -8.34
CA ARG A 85 10.00 -10.76 -8.92
C ARG A 85 9.85 -11.89 -7.88
N LYS A 86 9.80 -11.55 -6.60
CA LYS A 86 9.57 -12.53 -5.53
C LYS A 86 8.17 -12.35 -4.95
N THR A 87 7.49 -13.45 -4.70
CA THR A 87 6.23 -13.44 -3.97
C THR A 87 6.54 -13.59 -2.48
N LEU A 88 6.21 -12.53 -1.74
CA LEU A 88 6.35 -12.50 -0.29
C LEU A 88 4.97 -12.71 0.34
N ARG A 89 4.92 -13.50 1.40
CA ARG A 89 3.69 -13.74 2.16
C ARG A 89 3.71 -12.96 3.45
N GLY A 90 2.54 -12.56 3.89
CA GLY A 90 2.41 -11.85 5.15
C GLY A 90 0.97 -11.74 5.61
N MET A 91 0.81 -11.06 6.74
CA MET A 91 -0.49 -10.83 7.36
C MET A 91 -0.78 -9.34 7.37
N ALA A 92 -1.89 -8.94 6.76
CA ALA A 92 -2.30 -7.55 6.64
C ALA A 92 -3.28 -7.15 7.74
N THR A 93 -3.05 -5.99 8.35
CA THR A 93 -3.97 -5.36 9.29
C THR A 93 -4.32 -3.96 8.84
N LEU A 94 -5.58 -3.57 9.05
CA LEU A 94 -6.10 -2.27 8.67
C LEU A 94 -6.06 -1.30 9.86
N HIS A 95 -5.58 -0.10 9.59
CA HIS A 95 -5.60 1.02 10.53
C HIS A 95 -6.29 2.21 9.88
N SER A 96 -7.28 2.75 10.56
CA SER A 96 -8.05 3.90 10.09
C SER A 96 -8.41 4.81 11.27
N GLY A 97 -8.77 6.06 10.98
CA GLY A 97 -9.07 7.05 12.00
C GLY A 97 -7.82 7.69 12.59
N GLN A 98 -8.03 8.69 13.42
CA GLN A 98 -6.93 9.44 14.03
C GLN A 98 -6.24 8.63 15.12
N SER A 99 -4.96 8.38 14.93
CA SER A 99 -4.08 7.77 15.92
C SER A 99 -2.65 8.18 15.65
N GLU A 100 -1.83 8.17 16.70
CA GLU A 100 -0.40 8.44 16.54
C GLU A 100 0.30 7.36 15.73
N PHE A 101 -0.13 6.11 15.88
CA PHE A 101 0.40 5.00 15.10
C PHE A 101 0.19 5.21 13.61
N LEU A 102 -1.03 5.54 13.19
CA LEU A 102 -1.34 5.83 11.77
C LEU A 102 -0.55 7.04 11.28
N SER A 103 -0.60 8.14 12.02
CA SER A 103 0.07 9.39 11.65
C SER A 103 1.59 9.20 11.49
N SER A 104 2.23 8.53 12.42
CA SER A 104 3.67 8.24 12.38
C SER A 104 4.05 7.39 11.17
N ASN A 105 3.27 6.36 10.87
CA ASN A 105 3.55 5.49 9.73
C ASN A 105 3.27 6.17 8.39
N VAL A 106 2.25 7.01 8.30
CA VAL A 106 2.00 7.81 7.10
C VAL A 106 3.12 8.81 6.86
N ALA A 107 3.59 9.49 7.91
CA ALA A 107 4.72 10.40 7.80
C ALA A 107 5.99 9.69 7.33
N PHE A 108 6.28 8.52 7.89
CA PHE A 108 7.41 7.69 7.48
C PHE A 108 7.29 7.30 5.99
N PHE A 109 6.10 6.83 5.57
CA PHE A 109 5.83 6.45 4.19
C PHE A 109 6.10 7.61 3.22
N LEU A 110 5.55 8.77 3.51
CA LEU A 110 5.68 9.95 2.63
C LEU A 110 7.09 10.51 2.62
N LYS A 111 7.85 10.34 3.68
CA LYS A 111 9.27 10.70 3.70
C LYS A 111 10.07 9.82 2.75
N GLN A 112 9.74 8.55 2.65
CA GLN A 112 10.37 7.61 1.71
C GLN A 112 9.88 7.82 0.26
N LEU A 113 8.61 8.16 0.08
CA LEU A 113 7.98 8.38 -1.24
C LEU A 113 7.30 9.75 -1.29
N PRO A 114 8.06 10.86 -1.35
CA PRO A 114 7.49 12.21 -1.36
C PRO A 114 6.52 12.46 -2.52
N ARG A 115 6.69 11.77 -3.64
CA ARG A 115 5.81 11.90 -4.80
C ARG A 115 4.34 11.54 -4.49
N ASP A 116 4.11 10.68 -3.49
CA ASP A 116 2.76 10.24 -3.13
C ASP A 116 2.05 11.24 -2.21
N ALA A 117 2.75 12.23 -1.67
CA ALA A 117 2.19 13.21 -0.73
C ALA A 117 1.01 13.99 -1.32
N SER A 118 1.08 14.36 -2.59
CA SER A 118 0.00 15.10 -3.26
C SER A 118 -1.29 14.30 -3.40
N ILE A 119 -1.21 12.98 -3.47
CA ILE A 119 -2.39 12.09 -3.52
C ILE A 119 -3.26 12.30 -2.28
N TYR A 120 -2.62 12.55 -1.14
CA TYR A 120 -3.27 12.67 0.17
C TYR A 120 -3.36 14.10 0.66
N SER A 121 -3.11 15.08 -0.20
CA SER A 121 -3.12 16.52 0.14
C SER A 121 -2.16 16.86 1.29
N VAL A 122 -1.02 16.21 1.31
CA VAL A 122 0.06 16.48 2.27
C VAL A 122 1.14 17.31 1.59
N LYS A 123 1.56 18.39 2.24
CA LYS A 123 2.68 19.22 1.80
C LYS A 123 3.96 18.76 2.50
N MET A 124 5.03 18.66 1.73
CA MET A 124 6.36 18.35 2.23
C MET A 124 7.15 19.65 2.40
N ASP A 125 7.91 19.76 3.49
CA ASP A 125 8.78 20.90 3.71
C ASP A 125 10.13 20.75 2.98
N SER A 126 11.01 21.75 3.12
CA SER A 126 12.32 21.74 2.48
C SER A 126 13.26 20.66 3.02
N ALA A 127 13.00 20.15 4.22
CA ALA A 127 13.77 19.05 4.84
C ALA A 127 13.26 17.66 4.39
N GLY A 128 12.17 17.59 3.61
CA GLY A 128 11.59 16.35 3.16
C GLY A 128 10.64 15.70 4.16
N ASP A 129 10.14 16.47 5.12
CA ASP A 129 9.17 16.01 6.10
C ASP A 129 7.77 16.52 5.77
N PRO A 130 6.71 15.73 6.05
CA PRO A 130 5.35 16.23 5.95
C PRO A 130 5.11 17.40 6.90
N THR A 131 4.43 18.44 6.44
CA THR A 131 4.12 19.58 7.30
C THR A 131 3.09 19.20 8.36
N GLU A 132 3.29 19.71 9.57
CA GLU A 132 2.40 19.46 10.71
C GLU A 132 0.95 19.86 10.37
N ASN A 133 0.77 20.99 9.72
CA ASN A 133 -0.55 21.50 9.37
C ASN A 133 -1.32 20.54 8.44
N THR A 134 -0.65 19.93 7.45
CA THR A 134 -1.30 19.02 6.51
C THR A 134 -1.45 17.60 7.07
N MET A 135 -0.72 17.26 8.14
CA MET A 135 -0.82 15.98 8.82
C MET A 135 -1.87 15.96 9.95
N LYS A 136 -2.39 17.12 10.33
CA LYS A 136 -3.24 17.27 11.51
C LYS A 136 -4.47 16.36 11.55
N ASP A 137 -5.09 16.12 10.39
CA ASP A 137 -6.30 15.30 10.24
C ASP A 137 -6.08 14.11 9.32
N ILE A 138 -4.84 13.62 9.24
CA ILE A 138 -4.45 12.61 8.23
C ILE A 138 -5.25 11.32 8.37
N GLY A 139 -5.61 10.91 9.58
CA GLY A 139 -6.41 9.71 9.81
C GLY A 139 -7.82 9.78 9.24
N ASP A 140 -8.34 10.98 8.96
CA ASP A 140 -9.64 11.17 8.31
C ASP A 140 -9.56 11.06 6.79
N ARG A 141 -8.35 11.08 6.23
CA ARG A 141 -8.13 11.10 4.78
C ARG A 141 -7.36 9.89 4.25
N VAL A 142 -6.62 9.21 5.11
CA VAL A 142 -5.71 8.13 4.71
C VAL A 142 -6.01 6.87 5.50
N ILE A 143 -6.05 5.76 4.77
CA ILE A 143 -6.08 4.39 5.31
C ILE A 143 -4.66 3.84 5.27
N LEU A 144 -4.25 3.19 6.35
CA LEU A 144 -2.99 2.48 6.45
C LEU A 144 -3.25 0.98 6.52
N VAL A 145 -2.60 0.21 5.66
CA VAL A 145 -2.53 -1.24 5.79
C VAL A 145 -1.10 -1.63 6.07
N VAL A 146 -0.87 -2.34 7.15
CA VAL A 146 0.44 -2.84 7.54
C VAL A 146 0.49 -4.34 7.26
N VAL A 147 1.46 -4.78 6.48
CA VAL A 147 1.69 -6.20 6.20
C VAL A 147 2.93 -6.63 6.96
N GLU A 148 2.73 -7.50 7.94
CA GLU A 148 3.83 -8.16 8.64
C GLU A 148 4.26 -9.36 7.81
N LEU A 149 5.50 -9.34 7.33
CA LEU A 149 6.02 -10.39 6.47
C LEU A 149 6.34 -11.66 7.26
N ASP A 150 6.03 -12.81 6.68
CA ASP A 150 6.36 -14.10 7.28
C ASP A 150 7.87 -14.32 7.33
N ALA A 151 8.36 -14.92 8.42
CA ALA A 151 9.79 -15.21 8.59
C ALA A 151 10.34 -16.15 7.49
N GLN A 152 9.50 -16.95 6.87
CA GLN A 152 9.88 -17.91 5.82
C GLN A 152 10.21 -17.26 4.47
N ASN A 153 9.96 -15.96 4.29
CA ASN A 153 10.29 -15.25 3.06
C ASN A 153 11.81 -15.09 2.84
N ASN A 154 12.62 -15.40 3.84
CA ASN A 154 14.06 -15.20 3.81
C ASN A 154 14.87 -16.42 3.32
N ASN A 155 14.20 -17.47 2.84
CA ASN A 155 14.86 -18.69 2.31
C ASN A 155 14.90 -18.69 0.77
#